data_6a9e4bca16cdda7b7fcdf14c4f34c611
#
_entry.id   6a9e4bca16cdda7b7fcdf14c4f34c611
#
_cell.length_a   1.000
_cell.length_b   1.000
_cell.length_c   1.000
_cell.angle_alpha   90.00
_cell.angle_beta   90.00
_cell.angle_gamma   90.00
#
_symmetry.space_group_name_H-M   'P 1'
#
loop_
_entity.id
_entity.type
_entity.pdbx_description
1 polymer ?
#
loop_
_entity_poly.entity_id
_entity_poly.type
_entity_poly.pdbx_seq_one_letter_code
_entity_poly.pdbx_strand_id
1 'polypeptide(L)'
;MTTAMKPRHAAVVGGGVIGGGWVARLVQNGVDVGIFDPDPEAPRKIGDVMANADHAVAGLTMAPLPERGEMRFAASIAKAVADAELIIEAVPERLDVKQAVYAEIEAAAATDAVISSSTSGILPSDLQAKLAHPERLIVGHPFNPVYLLPLVELVGGTATDDDAIERAAGFFAGIGMHPLRIRKEIEAFVADRFLEAVWREALWLVKDGIATTEEIDDAIRYGFGLRWAQMGLFETYRVAGGEAGMAHFIAQFGPGLKWPWTKLMDVPELTDELVKTISDQSDAQSGSHSIRQLERIRDDNLVAILQALKANDWGAGRTLAGWEKALYDAVPARDESDVSGPLETMRRQVPSEWTDYTGHMNEARYLDCFSMATDAVMRRVGVDSVYLDAGGSYFTVETHIRHLDEVVAGTEIFATSQVLLGEGKKMQLFHHLYAADADAPRLLATGEHMLIHVDMNSRAASLPGDAVAARLAALAAAHAALPRPEGAGRAVRGGK
;
A
#
# COMPACT_ATOMS: atom_id res chain seq x y z
N MET A 1 5.18 -10.31 -18.50
CA MET A 1 5.02 -9.43 -17.31
C MET A 1 4.26 -8.20 -17.78
N THR A 2 3.16 -7.85 -17.14
CA THR A 2 2.39 -6.65 -17.47
C THR A 2 3.25 -5.42 -17.17
N THR A 3 3.41 -4.51 -18.12
CA THR A 3 4.15 -3.27 -17.89
C THR A 3 3.31 -2.38 -16.98
N ALA A 4 3.83 -2.05 -15.80
CA ALA A 4 3.18 -1.13 -14.88
C ALA A 4 3.07 0.26 -15.55
N MET A 5 1.87 0.79 -15.58
CA MET A 5 1.53 2.14 -16.06
C MET A 5 0.71 2.81 -14.97
N LYS A 6 0.75 4.14 -14.92
CA LYS A 6 -0.08 4.88 -13.97
C LYS A 6 -1.00 5.82 -14.76
N PRO A 7 -2.33 5.80 -14.55
CA PRO A 7 -3.19 6.79 -15.17
C PRO A 7 -2.86 8.17 -14.58
N ARG A 8 -2.95 9.22 -15.37
CA ARG A 8 -2.81 10.60 -14.87
C ARG A 8 -4.09 11.06 -14.20
N HIS A 9 -5.22 10.71 -14.81
CA HIS A 9 -6.55 11.05 -14.35
C HIS A 9 -7.40 9.79 -14.25
N ALA A 10 -8.04 9.62 -13.12
CA ALA A 10 -9.03 8.57 -12.89
C ALA A 10 -10.36 9.18 -12.45
N ALA A 11 -11.43 8.40 -12.55
CA ALA A 11 -12.71 8.76 -11.97
C ALA A 11 -13.22 7.63 -11.07
N VAL A 12 -13.91 8.01 -9.99
CA VAL A 12 -14.61 7.08 -9.10
C VAL A 12 -16.08 7.50 -9.02
N VAL A 13 -16.96 6.60 -9.46
CA VAL A 13 -18.42 6.78 -9.39
C VAL A 13 -18.96 5.88 -8.27
N GLY A 14 -19.40 6.49 -7.18
CA GLY A 14 -19.76 5.84 -5.91
C GLY A 14 -18.69 6.04 -4.83
N GLY A 15 -18.98 6.83 -3.80
CA GLY A 15 -18.08 7.23 -2.71
C GLY A 15 -18.25 6.44 -1.41
N GLY A 16 -18.79 5.21 -1.50
CA GLY A 16 -18.91 4.29 -0.35
C GLY A 16 -17.55 3.77 0.14
N VAL A 17 -17.55 2.74 0.98
CA VAL A 17 -16.32 2.16 1.56
C VAL A 17 -15.32 1.72 0.48
N ILE A 18 -15.80 1.06 -0.57
CA ILE A 18 -14.95 0.58 -1.68
C ILE A 18 -14.48 1.75 -2.54
N GLY A 19 -15.40 2.63 -2.96
CA GLY A 19 -15.03 3.80 -3.76
C GLY A 19 -14.08 4.74 -3.02
N GLY A 20 -14.32 5.01 -1.73
CA GLY A 20 -13.40 5.78 -0.88
C GLY A 20 -12.02 5.13 -0.79
N GLY A 21 -11.96 3.80 -0.67
CA GLY A 21 -10.71 3.05 -0.69
C GLY A 21 -9.94 3.17 -2.02
N TRP A 22 -10.65 3.17 -3.16
CA TRP A 22 -10.07 3.44 -4.47
C TRP A 22 -9.52 4.86 -4.58
N VAL A 23 -10.32 5.86 -4.13
CA VAL A 23 -9.86 7.26 -4.10
C VAL A 23 -8.55 7.36 -3.31
N ALA A 24 -8.49 6.76 -2.12
CA ALA A 24 -7.29 6.79 -1.29
C ALA A 24 -6.08 6.16 -1.99
N ARG A 25 -6.24 4.98 -2.57
CA ARG A 25 -5.16 4.28 -3.29
C ARG A 25 -4.65 5.11 -4.47
N LEU A 26 -5.53 5.68 -5.27
CA LEU A 26 -5.19 6.47 -6.45
C LEU A 26 -4.46 7.77 -6.05
N VAL A 27 -5.04 8.55 -5.14
CA VAL A 27 -4.50 9.84 -4.70
C VAL A 27 -3.12 9.69 -4.05
N GLN A 28 -2.93 8.68 -3.19
CA GLN A 28 -1.62 8.40 -2.57
C GLN A 28 -0.54 8.00 -3.58
N ASN A 29 -0.94 7.52 -4.76
CA ASN A 29 -0.04 7.22 -5.86
C ASN A 29 0.09 8.38 -6.86
N GLY A 30 -0.41 9.58 -6.54
CA GLY A 30 -0.27 10.79 -7.36
C GLY A 30 -1.16 10.78 -8.61
N VAL A 31 -2.33 10.15 -8.54
CA VAL A 31 -3.35 10.16 -9.59
C VAL A 31 -4.43 11.16 -9.24
N ASP A 32 -4.76 12.06 -10.15
CA ASP A 32 -5.89 13.00 -9.99
C ASP A 32 -7.21 12.24 -10.14
N VAL A 33 -8.17 12.49 -9.23
CA VAL A 33 -9.41 11.72 -9.18
C VAL A 33 -10.64 12.62 -9.24
N GLY A 34 -11.45 12.45 -10.30
CA GLY A 34 -12.81 12.96 -10.39
C GLY A 34 -13.76 12.04 -9.61
N ILE A 35 -14.53 12.58 -8.67
CA ILE A 35 -15.40 11.80 -7.78
C ILE A 35 -16.84 12.24 -7.98
N PHE A 36 -17.74 11.29 -8.17
CA PHE A 36 -19.18 11.54 -8.14
C PHE A 36 -19.88 10.57 -7.19
N ASP A 37 -20.65 11.11 -6.29
CA ASP A 37 -21.60 10.38 -5.45
C ASP A 37 -22.81 11.29 -5.18
N PRO A 38 -24.06 10.78 -5.24
CA PRO A 38 -25.25 11.58 -4.94
C PRO A 38 -25.43 11.87 -3.44
N ASP A 39 -24.70 11.17 -2.55
CA ASP A 39 -24.75 11.40 -1.10
C ASP A 39 -23.97 12.67 -0.73
N PRO A 40 -24.61 13.70 -0.14
CA PRO A 40 -23.92 14.91 0.30
C PRO A 40 -22.87 14.66 1.38
N GLU A 41 -22.93 13.52 2.10
CA GLU A 41 -21.95 13.10 3.09
C GLU A 41 -20.72 12.39 2.49
N ALA A 42 -20.72 12.11 1.21
CA ALA A 42 -19.60 11.41 0.55
C ALA A 42 -18.24 12.08 0.79
N PRO A 43 -18.09 13.42 0.72
CA PRO A 43 -16.82 14.07 1.01
C PRO A 43 -16.30 13.79 2.43
N ARG A 44 -17.17 13.81 3.43
CA ARG A 44 -16.80 13.48 4.81
C ARG A 44 -16.40 12.01 4.95
N LYS A 45 -17.20 11.09 4.38
CA LYS A 45 -16.93 9.64 4.45
C LYS A 45 -15.61 9.28 3.77
N ILE A 46 -15.33 9.85 2.60
CA ILE A 46 -14.06 9.68 1.89
C ILE A 46 -12.91 10.27 2.71
N GLY A 47 -13.11 11.44 3.36
CA GLY A 47 -12.13 12.03 4.27
C GLY A 47 -11.73 11.09 5.42
N ASP A 48 -12.70 10.39 6.01
CA ASP A 48 -12.46 9.39 7.06
C ASP A 48 -11.61 8.21 6.51
N VAL A 49 -11.91 7.72 5.30
CA VAL A 49 -11.13 6.65 4.65
C VAL A 49 -9.72 7.12 4.33
N MET A 50 -9.56 8.35 3.83
CA MET A 50 -8.25 8.96 3.58
C MET A 50 -7.40 9.03 4.85
N ALA A 51 -7.97 9.41 5.99
CA ALA A 51 -7.25 9.47 7.26
C ALA A 51 -6.73 8.08 7.70
N ASN A 52 -7.52 7.01 7.49
CA ASN A 52 -7.09 5.64 7.75
C ASN A 52 -5.97 5.21 6.78
N ALA A 53 -6.12 5.53 5.49
CA ALA A 53 -5.13 5.20 4.48
C ALA A 53 -3.79 5.93 4.71
N ASP A 54 -3.83 7.19 5.18
CA ASP A 54 -2.64 7.96 5.51
C ASP A 54 -1.88 7.36 6.69
N HIS A 55 -2.60 6.95 7.72
CA HIS A 55 -2.00 6.23 8.83
C HIS A 55 -1.34 4.92 8.35
N ALA A 56 -2.08 4.12 7.58
CA ALA A 56 -1.59 2.83 7.11
C ALA A 56 -0.34 2.96 6.21
N VAL A 57 -0.33 3.89 5.25
CA VAL A 57 0.81 4.05 4.34
C VAL A 57 2.05 4.57 5.05
N ALA A 58 1.88 5.39 6.10
CA ALA A 58 3.00 5.86 6.91
C ALA A 58 3.74 4.72 7.62
N GLY A 59 3.02 3.68 8.08
CA GLY A 59 3.61 2.46 8.62
C GLY A 59 4.07 1.46 7.55
N LEU A 60 3.45 1.49 6.36
CA LEU A 60 3.69 0.50 5.31
C LEU A 60 5.04 0.68 4.62
N THR A 61 5.46 1.92 4.35
CA THR A 61 6.66 2.19 3.57
C THR A 61 7.43 3.41 4.06
N MET A 62 8.75 3.35 3.88
CA MET A 62 9.66 4.48 4.03
C MET A 62 10.07 5.07 2.66
N ALA A 63 9.58 4.50 1.56
CA ALA A 63 9.83 5.03 0.23
C ALA A 63 9.20 6.43 0.08
N PRO A 64 9.84 7.35 -0.65
CA PRO A 64 9.28 8.65 -0.92
C PRO A 64 8.00 8.50 -1.74
N LEU A 65 6.89 8.97 -1.19
CA LEU A 65 5.61 8.99 -1.89
C LEU A 65 5.61 10.11 -2.95
N PRO A 66 4.92 9.94 -4.07
CA PRO A 66 4.73 11.01 -5.03
C PRO A 66 3.91 12.15 -4.40
N GLU A 67 3.96 13.32 -5.03
CA GLU A 67 2.98 14.36 -4.75
C GLU A 67 1.57 13.76 -4.89
N ARG A 68 0.70 14.08 -3.93
CA ARG A 68 -0.67 13.56 -3.94
C ARG A 68 -1.44 14.05 -5.15
N GLY A 69 -2.23 13.16 -5.74
CA GLY A 69 -3.20 13.55 -6.73
C GLY A 69 -4.30 14.46 -6.16
N GLU A 70 -4.90 15.27 -7.00
CA GLU A 70 -6.02 16.14 -6.64
C GLU A 70 -7.33 15.33 -6.53
N MET A 71 -8.14 15.61 -5.51
CA MET A 71 -9.50 15.09 -5.36
C MET A 71 -10.50 16.15 -5.78
N ARG A 72 -11.30 15.87 -6.82
CA ARG A 72 -12.32 16.80 -7.32
C ARG A 72 -13.71 16.18 -7.23
N PHE A 73 -14.54 16.65 -6.32
CA PHE A 73 -15.95 16.27 -6.24
C PHE A 73 -16.73 16.93 -7.36
N ALA A 74 -17.28 16.14 -8.27
CA ALA A 74 -17.97 16.60 -9.46
C ALA A 74 -19.48 16.66 -9.22
N ALA A 75 -20.16 17.62 -9.86
CA ALA A 75 -21.61 17.80 -9.75
C ALA A 75 -22.42 16.78 -10.57
N SER A 76 -21.76 15.96 -11.42
CA SER A 76 -22.38 14.91 -12.23
C SER A 76 -21.36 13.88 -12.64
N ILE A 77 -21.81 12.66 -13.01
CA ILE A 77 -20.98 11.60 -13.59
C ILE A 77 -20.19 12.14 -14.79
N ALA A 78 -20.88 12.83 -15.72
CA ALA A 78 -20.25 13.39 -16.91
C ALA A 78 -19.03 14.28 -16.60
N LYS A 79 -19.12 15.10 -15.53
CA LYS A 79 -17.99 15.97 -15.11
C LYS A 79 -16.88 15.20 -14.41
N ALA A 80 -17.20 14.07 -13.77
CA ALA A 80 -16.21 13.25 -13.09
C ALA A 80 -15.35 12.47 -14.09
N VAL A 81 -15.94 11.99 -15.19
CA VAL A 81 -15.33 11.01 -16.11
C VAL A 81 -14.71 11.62 -17.35
N ALA A 82 -14.90 12.92 -17.61
CA ALA A 82 -14.63 13.56 -18.91
C ALA A 82 -13.16 13.42 -19.38
N ASP A 83 -12.22 13.41 -18.48
CA ASP A 83 -10.75 13.34 -18.72
C ASP A 83 -10.10 12.08 -18.15
N ALA A 84 -10.91 11.13 -17.66
CA ALA A 84 -10.41 9.93 -16.99
C ALA A 84 -9.92 8.87 -17.99
N GLU A 85 -8.72 8.33 -17.74
CA GLU A 85 -8.15 7.17 -18.44
C GLU A 85 -8.66 5.83 -17.83
N LEU A 86 -8.94 5.86 -16.52
CA LEU A 86 -9.52 4.75 -15.74
C LEU A 86 -10.75 5.24 -14.98
N ILE A 87 -11.89 4.60 -15.20
CA ILE A 87 -13.15 4.91 -14.53
C ILE A 87 -13.54 3.73 -13.67
N ILE A 88 -13.60 3.93 -12.36
CA ILE A 88 -13.99 2.91 -11.38
C ILE A 88 -15.43 3.13 -10.97
N GLU A 89 -16.27 2.15 -11.18
CA GLU A 89 -17.65 2.13 -10.73
C GLU A 89 -17.76 1.31 -9.43
N ALA A 90 -18.28 1.94 -8.37
CA ALA A 90 -18.48 1.36 -7.05
C ALA A 90 -19.86 1.73 -6.47
N VAL A 91 -20.88 1.75 -7.33
CA VAL A 91 -22.29 1.99 -6.94
C VAL A 91 -22.92 0.71 -6.37
N PRO A 92 -24.13 0.77 -5.74
CA PRO A 92 -24.78 -0.39 -5.14
C PRO A 92 -24.87 -1.60 -6.08
N GLU A 93 -24.78 -2.81 -5.52
CA GLU A 93 -24.72 -4.10 -6.21
C GLU A 93 -26.08 -4.47 -6.84
N ARG A 94 -26.49 -3.68 -7.82
CA ARG A 94 -27.74 -3.82 -8.58
C ARG A 94 -27.48 -3.62 -10.04
N LEU A 95 -27.78 -4.63 -10.87
CA LEU A 95 -27.52 -4.61 -12.31
C LEU A 95 -28.20 -3.43 -13.03
N ASP A 96 -29.46 -3.13 -12.69
CA ASP A 96 -30.22 -2.02 -13.27
C ASP A 96 -29.58 -0.65 -12.97
N VAL A 97 -29.08 -0.45 -11.74
CA VAL A 97 -28.38 0.78 -11.33
C VAL A 97 -27.04 0.91 -12.05
N LYS A 98 -26.24 -0.16 -12.09
CA LYS A 98 -24.94 -0.17 -12.74
C LYS A 98 -25.08 0.11 -14.25
N GLN A 99 -26.03 -0.55 -14.92
CA GLN A 99 -26.30 -0.29 -16.35
C GLN A 99 -26.74 1.15 -16.64
N ALA A 100 -27.53 1.77 -15.77
CA ALA A 100 -27.90 3.18 -15.90
C ALA A 100 -26.68 4.11 -15.76
N VAL A 101 -25.83 3.83 -14.78
CA VAL A 101 -24.57 4.57 -14.55
C VAL A 101 -23.62 4.44 -15.75
N TYR A 102 -23.48 3.24 -16.32
CA TYR A 102 -22.62 3.05 -17.48
C TYR A 102 -23.10 3.83 -18.71
N ALA A 103 -24.41 3.97 -18.92
CA ALA A 103 -24.93 4.78 -20.01
C ALA A 103 -24.54 6.28 -19.85
N GLU A 104 -24.53 6.79 -18.60
CA GLU A 104 -24.06 8.16 -18.33
C GLU A 104 -22.53 8.29 -18.50
N ILE A 105 -21.77 7.27 -18.08
CA ILE A 105 -20.31 7.22 -18.27
C ILE A 105 -19.97 7.23 -19.76
N GLU A 106 -20.57 6.33 -20.56
CA GLU A 106 -20.31 6.25 -22.00
C GLU A 106 -20.60 7.53 -22.77
N ALA A 107 -21.64 8.27 -22.34
CA ALA A 107 -22.03 9.52 -22.98
C ALA A 107 -21.00 10.66 -22.80
N ALA A 108 -20.08 10.53 -21.86
CA ALA A 108 -19.17 11.63 -21.48
C ALA A 108 -17.69 11.25 -21.41
N ALA A 109 -17.37 9.97 -21.20
CA ALA A 109 -15.99 9.49 -21.10
C ALA A 109 -15.30 9.44 -22.47
N ALA A 110 -13.97 9.57 -22.45
CA ALA A 110 -13.15 9.31 -23.63
C ALA A 110 -13.38 7.89 -24.16
N THR A 111 -13.32 7.72 -25.49
CA THR A 111 -13.63 6.45 -26.14
C THR A 111 -12.64 5.33 -25.80
N ASP A 112 -11.44 5.70 -25.40
CA ASP A 112 -10.36 4.80 -24.99
C ASP A 112 -10.28 4.59 -23.46
N ALA A 113 -11.12 5.28 -22.65
CA ALA A 113 -11.14 5.08 -21.21
C ALA A 113 -11.53 3.65 -20.84
N VAL A 114 -10.80 3.04 -19.90
CA VAL A 114 -11.16 1.73 -19.33
C VAL A 114 -12.21 1.93 -18.24
N ILE A 115 -13.30 1.17 -18.32
CA ILE A 115 -14.36 1.15 -17.30
C ILE A 115 -14.19 -0.10 -16.45
N SER A 116 -13.95 0.06 -15.16
CA SER A 116 -13.73 -1.03 -14.19
C SER A 116 -14.85 -1.07 -13.16
N SER A 117 -15.67 -2.12 -13.18
CA SER A 117 -16.68 -2.34 -12.14
C SER A 117 -16.06 -2.97 -10.90
N SER A 118 -16.42 -2.47 -9.71
CA SER A 118 -16.06 -3.08 -8.42
C SER A 118 -17.13 -4.07 -7.92
N THR A 119 -17.96 -4.62 -8.81
CA THR A 119 -18.94 -5.66 -8.45
C THR A 119 -18.24 -6.88 -7.83
N SER A 120 -18.88 -7.50 -6.84
CA SER A 120 -18.39 -8.72 -6.18
C SER A 120 -18.92 -10.00 -6.83
N GLY A 121 -19.93 -9.93 -7.71
CA GLY A 121 -20.55 -11.16 -8.21
C GLY A 121 -21.26 -11.08 -9.54
N ILE A 122 -21.63 -9.89 -10.03
CA ILE A 122 -22.33 -9.75 -11.31
C ILE A 122 -21.37 -10.05 -12.46
N LEU A 123 -21.80 -10.92 -13.39
CA LEU A 123 -20.99 -11.25 -14.56
C LEU A 123 -20.71 -10.02 -15.43
N PRO A 124 -19.48 -9.82 -15.89
CA PRO A 124 -19.15 -8.69 -16.77
C PRO A 124 -19.97 -8.70 -18.08
N SER A 125 -20.33 -9.87 -18.61
CA SER A 125 -21.24 -9.97 -19.78
C SER A 125 -22.63 -9.38 -19.51
N ASP A 126 -23.16 -9.53 -18.29
CA ASP A 126 -24.45 -8.93 -17.91
C ASP A 126 -24.33 -7.40 -17.76
N LEU A 127 -23.20 -6.94 -17.20
CA LEU A 127 -22.91 -5.52 -17.10
C LEU A 127 -22.80 -4.85 -18.48
N GLN A 128 -22.20 -5.55 -19.44
CA GLN A 128 -21.97 -5.08 -20.81
C GLN A 128 -23.23 -5.02 -21.68
N ALA A 129 -24.30 -5.74 -21.33
CA ALA A 129 -25.41 -6.05 -22.23
C ALA A 129 -26.11 -4.85 -22.87
N LYS A 130 -25.99 -3.64 -22.29
CA LYS A 130 -26.63 -2.41 -22.80
C LYS A 130 -25.62 -1.34 -23.25
N LEU A 131 -24.33 -1.62 -23.20
CA LEU A 131 -23.30 -0.68 -23.61
C LEU A 131 -23.19 -0.59 -25.13
N ALA A 132 -22.93 0.61 -25.64
CA ALA A 132 -22.59 0.83 -27.02
C ALA A 132 -21.14 0.40 -27.33
N HIS A 133 -20.25 0.53 -26.33
CA HIS A 133 -18.82 0.19 -26.37
C HIS A 133 -18.45 -0.78 -25.25
N PRO A 134 -18.97 -2.03 -25.29
CA PRO A 134 -18.76 -3.02 -24.25
C PRO A 134 -17.32 -3.53 -24.15
N GLU A 135 -16.51 -3.34 -25.20
CA GLU A 135 -15.13 -3.81 -25.33
C GLU A 135 -14.19 -3.24 -24.26
N ARG A 136 -14.51 -2.08 -23.70
CA ARG A 136 -13.70 -1.37 -22.70
C ARG A 136 -14.15 -1.56 -21.24
N LEU A 137 -15.22 -2.34 -21.01
CA LEU A 137 -15.69 -2.65 -19.66
C LEU A 137 -15.07 -3.96 -19.16
N ILE A 138 -14.52 -3.91 -17.96
CA ILE A 138 -14.02 -5.05 -17.20
C ILE A 138 -14.63 -5.05 -15.79
N VAL A 139 -14.51 -6.15 -15.10
CA VAL A 139 -14.57 -6.18 -13.65
C VAL A 139 -13.15 -6.05 -13.09
N GLY A 140 -12.95 -5.12 -12.16
CA GLY A 140 -11.76 -4.97 -11.33
C GLY A 140 -12.17 -5.07 -9.87
N HIS A 141 -12.31 -6.32 -9.38
CA HIS A 141 -12.84 -6.61 -8.04
C HIS A 141 -11.75 -6.46 -6.96
N PRO A 142 -11.84 -5.45 -6.08
CA PRO A 142 -10.88 -5.21 -5.02
C PRO A 142 -11.28 -5.92 -3.73
N PHE A 143 -10.38 -5.92 -2.73
CA PHE A 143 -10.68 -6.34 -1.37
C PHE A 143 -10.53 -5.18 -0.38
N ASN A 144 -11.45 -5.08 0.56
CA ASN A 144 -11.42 -4.08 1.62
C ASN A 144 -10.42 -4.46 2.73
N PRO A 145 -9.50 -3.56 3.13
CA PRO A 145 -9.35 -2.17 2.71
C PRO A 145 -8.55 -2.03 1.40
N VAL A 146 -9.15 -1.36 0.41
CA VAL A 146 -8.58 -1.23 -0.95
C VAL A 146 -7.21 -0.53 -0.94
N TYR A 147 -6.99 0.41 -0.02
CA TYR A 147 -5.73 1.14 0.11
C TYR A 147 -4.57 0.29 0.68
N LEU A 148 -4.85 -0.90 1.24
CA LEU A 148 -3.81 -1.82 1.78
C LEU A 148 -3.74 -3.14 1.03
N LEU A 149 -4.89 -3.83 0.85
CA LEU A 149 -4.88 -5.15 0.20
C LEU A 149 -4.53 -5.01 -1.28
N PRO A 150 -3.50 -5.71 -1.74
CA PRO A 150 -3.02 -5.53 -3.12
C PRO A 150 -3.83 -6.27 -4.17
N LEU A 151 -4.66 -7.25 -3.81
CA LEU A 151 -5.38 -8.06 -4.79
C LEU A 151 -6.43 -7.22 -5.52
N VAL A 152 -6.46 -7.33 -6.84
CA VAL A 152 -7.58 -6.95 -7.70
C VAL A 152 -7.81 -8.07 -8.73
N GLU A 153 -9.00 -8.67 -8.72
CA GLU A 153 -9.38 -9.69 -9.70
C GLU A 153 -9.87 -9.00 -10.97
N LEU A 154 -9.24 -9.33 -12.11
CA LEU A 154 -9.62 -8.79 -13.42
C LEU A 154 -10.40 -9.83 -14.21
N VAL A 155 -11.63 -9.49 -14.58
CA VAL A 155 -12.52 -10.38 -15.33
C VAL A 155 -13.10 -9.63 -16.51
N GLY A 156 -12.84 -10.16 -17.72
CA GLY A 156 -13.50 -9.70 -18.94
C GLY A 156 -14.80 -10.45 -19.18
N GLY A 157 -15.77 -9.77 -19.77
CA GLY A 157 -16.97 -10.40 -20.35
C GLY A 157 -16.74 -10.86 -21.79
N THR A 158 -17.78 -11.40 -22.41
CA THR A 158 -17.71 -11.92 -23.77
C THR A 158 -17.38 -10.88 -24.84
N ALA A 159 -17.60 -9.59 -24.55
CA ALA A 159 -17.31 -8.49 -25.45
C ALA A 159 -16.07 -7.67 -25.05
N THR A 160 -15.41 -7.99 -23.96
CA THR A 160 -14.22 -7.24 -23.49
C THR A 160 -13.02 -7.51 -24.39
N ASP A 161 -12.34 -6.45 -24.83
CA ASP A 161 -11.08 -6.56 -25.56
C ASP A 161 -9.92 -6.92 -24.60
N ASP A 162 -8.99 -7.75 -25.08
CA ASP A 162 -7.77 -8.10 -24.37
C ASP A 162 -6.93 -6.85 -24.02
N ASP A 163 -6.91 -5.83 -24.90
CA ASP A 163 -6.22 -4.56 -24.66
C ASP A 163 -6.78 -3.83 -23.42
N ALA A 164 -8.09 -3.81 -23.23
CA ALA A 164 -8.71 -3.21 -22.06
C ALA A 164 -8.27 -3.91 -20.75
N ILE A 165 -8.17 -5.24 -20.78
CA ILE A 165 -7.69 -6.03 -19.64
C ILE A 165 -6.20 -5.74 -19.35
N GLU A 166 -5.36 -5.70 -20.39
CA GLU A 166 -3.92 -5.43 -20.23
C GLU A 166 -3.66 -4.00 -19.74
N ARG A 167 -4.39 -3.01 -20.24
CA ARG A 167 -4.31 -1.63 -19.76
C ARG A 167 -4.76 -1.50 -18.31
N ALA A 168 -5.89 -2.12 -17.95
CA ALA A 168 -6.34 -2.17 -16.56
C ALA A 168 -5.29 -2.82 -15.64
N ALA A 169 -4.74 -3.95 -16.06
CA ALA A 169 -3.68 -4.63 -15.32
C ALA A 169 -2.46 -3.71 -15.13
N GLY A 170 -2.07 -2.97 -16.17
CA GLY A 170 -1.01 -1.97 -16.10
C GLY A 170 -1.32 -0.86 -15.10
N PHE A 171 -2.53 -0.30 -15.14
CA PHE A 171 -2.96 0.76 -14.23
C PHE A 171 -2.97 0.31 -12.77
N PHE A 172 -3.54 -0.85 -12.48
CA PHE A 172 -3.57 -1.37 -11.10
C PHE A 172 -2.17 -1.75 -10.59
N ALA A 173 -1.33 -2.36 -11.43
CA ALA A 173 0.07 -2.61 -11.06
C ALA A 173 0.84 -1.30 -10.80
N GLY A 174 0.57 -0.23 -11.56
CA GLY A 174 1.20 1.08 -11.41
C GLY A 174 0.86 1.81 -10.10
N ILE A 175 -0.23 1.42 -9.44
CA ILE A 175 -0.63 1.91 -8.11
C ILE A 175 -0.38 0.88 -6.99
N GLY A 176 0.52 -0.09 -7.22
CA GLY A 176 0.96 -1.05 -6.21
C GLY A 176 -0.01 -2.19 -5.92
N MET A 177 -0.86 -2.54 -6.89
CA MET A 177 -1.76 -3.70 -6.76
C MET A 177 -1.23 -4.93 -7.50
N HIS A 178 -1.80 -6.07 -7.19
CA HIS A 178 -1.55 -7.36 -7.84
C HIS A 178 -2.77 -7.76 -8.68
N PRO A 179 -2.78 -7.45 -9.99
CA PRO A 179 -3.88 -7.82 -10.87
C PRO A 179 -3.87 -9.33 -11.14
N LEU A 180 -4.91 -10.01 -10.69
CA LEU A 180 -5.14 -11.44 -10.92
C LEU A 180 -6.12 -11.62 -12.07
N ARG A 181 -5.62 -11.99 -13.26
CA ARG A 181 -6.48 -12.23 -14.42
C ARG A 181 -7.27 -13.52 -14.28
N ILE A 182 -8.60 -13.43 -14.23
CA ILE A 182 -9.51 -14.56 -14.26
C ILE A 182 -9.78 -14.92 -15.72
N ARG A 183 -9.55 -16.19 -16.08
CA ARG A 183 -9.56 -16.65 -17.49
C ARG A 183 -10.92 -16.74 -18.11
N LYS A 184 -11.97 -16.89 -17.32
CA LYS A 184 -13.38 -16.99 -17.72
C LYS A 184 -14.23 -16.35 -16.66
N GLU A 185 -15.26 -15.63 -17.09
CA GLU A 185 -16.25 -15.10 -16.15
C GLU A 185 -16.95 -16.23 -15.38
N ILE A 186 -17.18 -15.99 -14.11
CA ILE A 186 -17.90 -16.84 -13.19
C ILE A 186 -18.44 -15.96 -12.07
N GLU A 187 -19.63 -16.26 -11.57
CA GLU A 187 -20.21 -15.50 -10.46
C GLU A 187 -19.30 -15.56 -9.22
N ALA A 188 -19.19 -14.45 -8.50
CA ALA A 188 -18.35 -14.30 -7.31
C ALA A 188 -16.84 -14.58 -7.54
N PHE A 189 -16.41 -14.65 -8.78
CA PHE A 189 -15.01 -14.80 -9.25
C PHE A 189 -14.25 -15.92 -8.50
N VAL A 190 -13.01 -15.70 -8.06
CA VAL A 190 -12.23 -16.76 -7.37
C VAL A 190 -12.24 -16.55 -5.86
N ALA A 191 -11.89 -15.36 -5.39
CA ALA A 191 -11.64 -15.15 -3.97
C ALA A 191 -12.95 -15.12 -3.16
N ASP A 192 -14.01 -14.47 -3.66
CA ASP A 192 -15.30 -14.46 -2.97
C ASP A 192 -15.95 -15.83 -2.91
N ARG A 193 -15.70 -16.70 -3.88
CA ARG A 193 -16.18 -18.10 -3.79
C ARG A 193 -15.59 -18.84 -2.58
N PHE A 194 -14.34 -18.57 -2.23
CA PHE A 194 -13.73 -19.11 -1.00
C PHE A 194 -14.30 -18.46 0.25
N LEU A 195 -14.49 -17.13 0.23
CA LEU A 195 -15.11 -16.42 1.36
C LEU A 195 -16.53 -16.93 1.61
N GLU A 196 -17.34 -17.05 0.57
CA GLU A 196 -18.71 -17.55 0.66
C GLU A 196 -18.78 -19.00 1.17
N ALA A 197 -17.88 -19.86 0.75
CA ALA A 197 -17.82 -21.24 1.23
C ALA A 197 -17.54 -21.29 2.74
N VAL A 198 -16.56 -20.52 3.21
CA VAL A 198 -16.23 -20.46 4.66
C VAL A 198 -17.36 -19.80 5.45
N TRP A 199 -17.97 -18.74 4.94
CA TRP A 199 -19.07 -18.05 5.63
C TRP A 199 -20.32 -18.93 5.77
N ARG A 200 -20.72 -19.64 4.71
CA ARG A 200 -21.84 -20.58 4.77
C ARG A 200 -21.63 -21.64 5.83
N GLU A 201 -20.43 -22.22 5.90
CA GLU A 201 -20.11 -23.21 6.94
C GLU A 201 -20.16 -22.60 8.34
N ALA A 202 -19.62 -21.39 8.51
CA ALA A 202 -19.66 -20.67 9.79
C ALA A 202 -21.12 -20.43 10.28
N LEU A 203 -22.02 -20.03 9.39
CA LEU A 203 -23.45 -19.85 9.72
C LEU A 203 -24.10 -21.14 10.25
N TRP A 204 -23.76 -22.30 9.66
CA TRP A 204 -24.25 -23.59 10.13
C TRP A 204 -23.68 -23.97 11.49
N LEU A 205 -22.40 -23.72 11.75
CA LEU A 205 -21.77 -24.00 13.04
C LEU A 205 -22.44 -23.22 14.18
N VAL A 206 -22.75 -21.92 13.93
CA VAL A 206 -23.47 -21.08 14.90
C VAL A 206 -24.93 -21.59 15.09
N LYS A 207 -25.63 -21.80 13.97
CA LYS A 207 -27.05 -22.28 14.01
C LYS A 207 -27.20 -23.58 14.76
N ASP A 208 -26.31 -24.54 14.54
CA ASP A 208 -26.36 -25.87 15.15
C ASP A 208 -25.77 -25.85 16.58
N GLY A 209 -25.32 -24.70 17.08
CA GLY A 209 -24.75 -24.56 18.44
C GLY A 209 -23.40 -25.27 18.61
N ILE A 210 -22.67 -25.52 17.54
CA ILE A 210 -21.36 -26.18 17.55
C ILE A 210 -20.26 -25.24 18.02
N ALA A 211 -20.29 -23.97 17.56
CA ALA A 211 -19.33 -22.96 17.91
C ALA A 211 -19.97 -21.57 17.91
N THR A 212 -19.40 -20.65 18.69
CA THR A 212 -19.71 -19.23 18.69
C THR A 212 -18.94 -18.52 17.59
N THR A 213 -19.29 -17.27 17.28
CA THR A 213 -18.55 -16.43 16.33
C THR A 213 -17.08 -16.27 16.74
N GLU A 214 -16.79 -16.08 18.04
CA GLU A 214 -15.43 -15.96 18.57
C GLU A 214 -14.61 -17.24 18.36
N GLU A 215 -15.20 -18.42 18.67
CA GLU A 215 -14.51 -19.71 18.50
C GLU A 215 -14.21 -20.02 17.03
N ILE A 216 -15.10 -19.60 16.11
CA ILE A 216 -14.88 -19.73 14.66
C ILE A 216 -13.75 -18.80 14.21
N ASP A 217 -13.77 -17.55 14.64
CA ASP A 217 -12.69 -16.58 14.35
C ASP A 217 -11.35 -17.05 14.92
N ASP A 218 -11.32 -17.62 16.12
CA ASP A 218 -10.11 -18.19 16.73
C ASP A 218 -9.55 -19.37 15.93
N ALA A 219 -10.41 -20.26 15.44
CA ALA A 219 -9.98 -21.35 14.58
C ALA A 219 -9.29 -20.85 13.30
N ILE A 220 -9.74 -19.71 12.76
CA ILE A 220 -9.12 -19.07 11.59
C ILE A 220 -7.84 -18.34 11.99
N ARG A 221 -7.89 -17.40 12.95
CA ARG A 221 -6.77 -16.51 13.31
C ARG A 221 -5.59 -17.23 13.93
N TYR A 222 -5.79 -18.26 14.72
CA TYR A 222 -4.73 -19.07 15.34
C TYR A 222 -4.37 -20.33 14.56
N GLY A 223 -5.15 -20.66 13.52
CA GLY A 223 -5.00 -21.88 12.74
C GLY A 223 -4.62 -21.64 11.28
N PHE A 224 -5.51 -22.03 10.39
CA PHE A 224 -5.20 -22.07 8.96
C PHE A 224 -5.08 -20.70 8.31
N GLY A 225 -5.68 -19.65 8.88
CA GLY A 225 -5.56 -18.27 8.37
C GLY A 225 -4.13 -17.78 8.34
N LEU A 226 -3.30 -18.09 9.36
CA LEU A 226 -1.87 -17.75 9.36
C LEU A 226 -1.10 -18.44 8.23
N ARG A 227 -1.48 -19.64 7.84
CA ARG A 227 -0.85 -20.33 6.71
C ARG A 227 -1.29 -19.73 5.39
N TRP A 228 -2.59 -19.43 5.26
CA TRP A 228 -3.15 -18.89 4.03
C TRP A 228 -2.65 -17.46 3.75
N ALA A 229 -2.41 -16.66 4.77
CA ALA A 229 -1.86 -15.31 4.60
C ALA A 229 -0.50 -15.29 3.87
N GLN A 230 0.28 -16.37 3.99
CA GLN A 230 1.62 -16.45 3.39
C GLN A 230 1.70 -17.39 2.18
N MET A 231 1.02 -18.55 2.20
CA MET A 231 1.16 -19.61 1.19
C MET A 231 -0.11 -19.80 0.34
N GLY A 232 -1.25 -19.32 0.78
CA GLY A 232 -2.53 -19.71 0.18
C GLY A 232 -2.86 -21.19 0.43
N LEU A 233 -3.80 -21.73 -0.33
CA LEU A 233 -4.33 -23.07 -0.13
C LEU A 233 -3.40 -24.19 -0.66
N PHE A 234 -3.05 -24.13 -1.95
CA PHE A 234 -2.33 -25.22 -2.62
C PHE A 234 -0.89 -25.35 -2.17
N GLU A 235 -0.18 -24.26 -1.92
CA GLU A 235 1.18 -24.31 -1.37
C GLU A 235 1.18 -24.87 0.06
N THR A 236 0.21 -24.50 0.90
CA THR A 236 0.04 -25.09 2.23
C THR A 236 -0.11 -26.61 2.16
N TYR A 237 -0.89 -27.11 1.22
CA TYR A 237 -1.11 -28.56 1.07
C TYR A 237 0.07 -29.26 0.40
N ARG A 238 0.76 -28.59 -0.50
CA ARG A 238 2.03 -29.10 -1.07
C ARG A 238 3.07 -29.36 0.02
N VAL A 239 3.23 -28.43 0.95
CA VAL A 239 4.13 -28.58 2.11
C VAL A 239 3.66 -29.70 3.03
N ALA A 240 2.36 -29.81 3.27
CA ALA A 240 1.79 -30.90 4.08
C ALA A 240 1.96 -32.30 3.47
N GLY A 241 2.14 -32.41 2.15
CA GLY A 241 2.48 -33.64 1.45
C GLY A 241 3.93 -34.10 1.62
N GLY A 242 4.77 -33.30 2.32
CA GLY A 242 6.19 -33.59 2.51
C GLY A 242 6.97 -33.59 1.21
N GLU A 243 8.07 -34.35 1.14
CA GLU A 243 8.94 -34.43 -0.05
C GLU A 243 8.21 -34.94 -1.31
N ALA A 244 7.16 -35.75 -1.14
CA ALA A 244 6.34 -36.27 -2.24
C ALA A 244 5.32 -35.25 -2.76
N GLY A 245 5.14 -34.10 -2.09
CA GLY A 245 4.42 -32.92 -2.56
C GLY A 245 2.89 -33.13 -2.71
N MET A 246 2.30 -32.33 -3.60
CA MET A 246 0.84 -32.23 -3.78
C MET A 246 0.19 -33.56 -4.20
N ALA A 247 0.85 -34.34 -5.09
CA ALA A 247 0.28 -35.63 -5.53
C ALA A 247 0.08 -36.59 -4.36
N HIS A 248 1.04 -36.65 -3.44
CA HIS A 248 0.95 -37.47 -2.24
C HIS A 248 -0.17 -36.96 -1.30
N PHE A 249 -0.24 -35.65 -1.07
CA PHE A 249 -1.29 -35.05 -0.26
C PHE A 249 -2.67 -35.39 -0.80
N ILE A 250 -2.89 -35.24 -2.12
CA ILE A 250 -4.17 -35.59 -2.75
C ILE A 250 -4.50 -37.06 -2.63
N ALA A 251 -3.52 -37.94 -2.83
CA ALA A 251 -3.74 -39.37 -2.70
C ALA A 251 -4.12 -39.78 -1.27
N GLN A 252 -3.53 -39.14 -0.28
CA GLN A 252 -3.77 -39.44 1.14
C GLN A 252 -5.07 -38.84 1.66
N PHE A 253 -5.35 -37.56 1.38
CA PHE A 253 -6.47 -36.81 1.96
C PHE A 253 -7.64 -36.61 0.99
N GLY A 254 -7.41 -36.69 -0.32
CA GLY A 254 -8.47 -36.52 -1.33
C GLY A 254 -9.68 -37.43 -1.16
N PRO A 255 -9.54 -38.74 -0.79
CA PRO A 255 -10.68 -39.60 -0.50
C PRO A 255 -11.63 -39.08 0.58
N GLY A 256 -11.09 -38.33 1.58
CA GLY A 256 -11.86 -37.71 2.66
C GLY A 256 -12.80 -36.60 2.19
N LEU A 257 -12.52 -35.97 1.03
CA LEU A 257 -13.43 -34.95 0.46
C LEU A 257 -14.81 -35.46 0.06
N LYS A 258 -14.96 -36.79 -0.04
CA LYS A 258 -16.28 -37.45 -0.27
C LYS A 258 -17.12 -37.59 1.00
N TRP A 259 -16.53 -37.29 2.16
CA TRP A 259 -17.26 -37.36 3.43
C TRP A 259 -18.08 -36.10 3.64
N PRO A 260 -19.27 -36.20 4.23
CA PRO A 260 -20.16 -35.04 4.40
C PRO A 260 -19.76 -34.20 5.62
N TRP A 261 -18.51 -33.69 5.62
CA TRP A 261 -17.99 -32.87 6.73
C TRP A 261 -18.45 -31.41 6.67
N THR A 262 -18.91 -30.94 5.51
CA THR A 262 -19.29 -29.55 5.30
C THR A 262 -20.65 -29.45 4.58
N LYS A 263 -21.31 -28.30 4.71
CA LYS A 263 -22.58 -27.96 4.07
C LYS A 263 -22.44 -26.86 2.99
N LEU A 264 -21.36 -26.84 2.26
CA LEU A 264 -20.93 -25.74 1.37
C LEU A 264 -22.00 -25.19 0.41
N MET A 265 -22.93 -26.03 -0.05
CA MET A 265 -23.98 -25.60 -1.00
C MET A 265 -25.29 -25.23 -0.31
N ASP A 266 -25.38 -25.42 1.01
CA ASP A 266 -26.57 -25.16 1.78
C ASP A 266 -26.39 -23.94 2.69
N VAL A 267 -27.42 -23.11 2.83
CA VAL A 267 -27.40 -21.91 3.67
C VAL A 267 -28.54 -22.02 4.68
N PRO A 268 -28.28 -21.80 5.99
CA PRO A 268 -29.35 -21.76 6.96
C PRO A 268 -30.31 -20.60 6.68
N GLU A 269 -31.58 -20.78 6.95
CA GLU A 269 -32.53 -19.67 6.93
C GLU A 269 -32.10 -18.62 7.98
N LEU A 270 -31.95 -17.38 7.56
CA LEU A 270 -31.58 -16.25 8.42
C LEU A 270 -32.84 -15.77 9.18
N THR A 271 -33.26 -16.54 10.15
CA THR A 271 -34.37 -16.15 11.04
C THR A 271 -33.95 -15.01 11.95
N ASP A 272 -34.93 -14.23 12.45
CA ASP A 272 -34.66 -13.15 13.41
C ASP A 272 -33.90 -13.66 14.65
N GLU A 273 -34.18 -14.91 15.10
CA GLU A 273 -33.50 -15.56 16.21
C GLU A 273 -32.00 -15.82 15.89
N LEU A 274 -31.71 -16.36 14.70
CA LEU A 274 -30.32 -16.61 14.28
C LEU A 274 -29.54 -15.31 14.10
N VAL A 275 -30.15 -14.32 13.43
CA VAL A 275 -29.54 -12.98 13.27
C VAL A 275 -29.25 -12.35 14.63
N LYS A 276 -30.23 -12.42 15.58
CA LYS A 276 -30.02 -11.92 16.94
C LYS A 276 -28.89 -12.67 17.66
N THR A 277 -28.83 -13.97 17.55
CA THR A 277 -27.79 -14.82 18.17
C THR A 277 -26.40 -14.40 17.68
N ILE A 278 -26.22 -14.26 16.37
CA ILE A 278 -24.93 -13.86 15.76
C ILE A 278 -24.56 -12.44 16.20
N SER A 279 -25.52 -11.51 16.19
CA SER A 279 -25.28 -10.12 16.61
C SER A 279 -24.86 -10.04 18.08
N ASP A 280 -25.58 -10.69 18.97
CA ASP A 280 -25.26 -10.71 20.42
C ASP A 280 -23.87 -11.30 20.68
N GLN A 281 -23.49 -12.38 19.98
CA GLN A 281 -22.15 -12.97 20.08
C GLN A 281 -21.06 -12.05 19.55
N SER A 282 -21.29 -11.40 18.40
CA SER A 282 -20.37 -10.44 17.83
C SER A 282 -20.14 -9.21 18.74
N ASP A 283 -21.23 -8.73 19.37
CA ASP A 283 -21.15 -7.62 20.33
C ASP A 283 -20.40 -8.05 21.60
N ALA A 284 -20.59 -9.28 22.07
CA ALA A 284 -19.84 -9.82 23.21
C ALA A 284 -18.34 -9.96 22.89
N GLN A 285 -18.01 -10.36 21.66
CA GLN A 285 -16.63 -10.56 21.19
C GLN A 285 -15.89 -9.21 21.00
N SER A 286 -16.50 -8.24 20.35
CA SER A 286 -15.81 -7.03 19.86
C SER A 286 -16.49 -5.71 20.22
N GLY A 287 -17.66 -5.72 20.87
CA GLY A 287 -18.47 -4.54 21.15
C GLY A 287 -17.84 -3.53 22.13
N SER A 288 -16.72 -3.89 22.78
CA SER A 288 -15.89 -2.95 23.56
C SER A 288 -15.12 -1.96 22.68
N HIS A 289 -14.99 -2.21 21.38
CA HIS A 289 -14.34 -1.37 20.41
C HIS A 289 -15.36 -0.72 19.47
N SER A 290 -15.16 0.54 19.12
CA SER A 290 -15.87 1.14 18.00
C SER A 290 -15.38 0.56 16.67
N ILE A 291 -16.21 0.65 15.62
CA ILE A 291 -15.80 0.23 14.27
C ILE A 291 -14.50 0.91 13.83
N ARG A 292 -14.31 2.21 14.14
CA ARG A 292 -13.08 2.95 13.83
C ARG A 292 -11.85 2.38 14.56
N GLN A 293 -12.00 1.92 15.79
CA GLN A 293 -10.91 1.24 16.50
C GLN A 293 -10.58 -0.12 15.88
N LEU A 294 -11.60 -0.88 15.48
CA LEU A 294 -11.39 -2.17 14.77
C LEU A 294 -10.73 -1.99 13.41
N GLU A 295 -11.13 -0.97 12.64
CA GLU A 295 -10.46 -0.61 11.38
C GLU A 295 -8.98 -0.31 11.59
N ARG A 296 -8.65 0.46 12.62
CA ARG A 296 -7.26 0.81 12.95
C ARG A 296 -6.44 -0.42 13.34
N ILE A 297 -6.95 -1.28 14.21
CA ILE A 297 -6.31 -2.54 14.61
C ILE A 297 -6.07 -3.44 13.38
N ARG A 298 -7.07 -3.54 12.50
CA ARG A 298 -6.95 -4.30 11.25
C ARG A 298 -5.80 -3.76 10.38
N ASP A 299 -5.77 -2.46 10.17
CA ASP A 299 -4.80 -1.82 9.28
C ASP A 299 -3.37 -1.96 9.81
N ASP A 300 -3.16 -1.75 11.11
CA ASP A 300 -1.85 -1.93 11.77
C ASP A 300 -1.35 -3.38 11.63
N ASN A 301 -2.23 -4.36 11.82
CA ASN A 301 -1.90 -5.78 11.64
C ASN A 301 -1.59 -6.11 10.18
N LEU A 302 -2.36 -5.59 9.22
CA LEU A 302 -2.10 -5.80 7.79
C LEU A 302 -0.76 -5.17 7.35
N VAL A 303 -0.43 -3.99 7.82
CA VAL A 303 0.88 -3.34 7.60
C VAL A 303 2.00 -4.24 8.10
N ALA A 304 1.91 -4.74 9.34
CA ALA A 304 2.92 -5.62 9.92
C ALA A 304 3.10 -6.93 9.13
N ILE A 305 2.00 -7.55 8.70
CA ILE A 305 2.00 -8.77 7.88
C ILE A 305 2.67 -8.50 6.52
N LEU A 306 2.28 -7.42 5.82
CA LEU A 306 2.85 -7.07 4.53
C LEU A 306 4.34 -6.77 4.61
N GLN A 307 4.79 -6.10 5.67
CA GLN A 307 6.21 -5.86 5.92
C GLN A 307 6.99 -7.14 6.23
N ALA A 308 6.45 -8.05 7.02
CA ALA A 308 7.06 -9.35 7.28
C ALA A 308 7.20 -10.18 6.00
N LEU A 309 6.17 -10.19 5.15
CA LEU A 309 6.20 -10.86 3.84
C LEU A 309 7.22 -10.20 2.89
N LYS A 310 7.34 -8.87 2.92
CA LYS A 310 8.37 -8.15 2.15
C LYS A 310 9.78 -8.53 2.59
N ALA A 311 10.04 -8.58 3.90
CA ALA A 311 11.34 -8.96 4.43
C ALA A 311 11.77 -10.39 4.04
N ASN A 312 10.81 -11.27 3.75
CA ASN A 312 11.04 -12.65 3.31
C ASN A 312 10.92 -12.85 1.78
N ASP A 313 10.77 -11.78 1.00
CA ASP A 313 10.56 -11.82 -0.45
C ASP A 313 9.46 -12.81 -0.87
N TRP A 314 8.28 -12.74 -0.23
CA TRP A 314 7.21 -13.71 -0.43
C TRP A 314 5.82 -13.10 -0.60
N GLY A 315 4.97 -13.75 -1.41
CA GLY A 315 3.55 -13.44 -1.55
C GLY A 315 3.26 -11.95 -1.80
N ALA A 316 2.33 -11.37 -1.05
CA ALA A 316 1.97 -9.95 -1.13
C ALA A 316 3.15 -9.01 -0.81
N GLY A 317 4.17 -9.49 -0.09
CA GLY A 317 5.38 -8.72 0.19
C GLY A 317 6.19 -8.39 -1.06
N ARG A 318 6.19 -9.27 -2.08
CA ARG A 318 6.81 -8.97 -3.39
C ARG A 318 6.11 -7.83 -4.12
N THR A 319 4.79 -7.76 -4.02
CA THR A 319 4.02 -6.65 -4.59
C THR A 319 4.38 -5.35 -3.90
N LEU A 320 4.47 -5.35 -2.56
CA LEU A 320 4.91 -4.19 -1.79
C LEU A 320 6.33 -3.76 -2.16
N ALA A 321 7.29 -4.69 -2.24
CA ALA A 321 8.68 -4.41 -2.64
C ALA A 321 8.77 -3.84 -4.06
N GLY A 322 8.00 -4.39 -5.00
CA GLY A 322 7.92 -3.89 -6.38
C GLY A 322 7.33 -2.48 -6.47
N TRP A 323 6.30 -2.19 -5.69
CA TRP A 323 5.73 -0.84 -5.58
C TRP A 323 6.72 0.15 -4.96
N GLU A 324 7.37 -0.19 -3.85
CA GLU A 324 8.41 0.66 -3.25
C GLU A 324 9.56 0.95 -4.23
N LYS A 325 10.01 -0.09 -4.96
CA LYS A 325 11.03 0.10 -6.01
C LYS A 325 10.56 1.10 -7.06
N ALA A 326 9.32 0.99 -7.53
CA ALA A 326 8.76 1.93 -8.49
C ALA A 326 8.65 3.36 -7.92
N LEU A 327 8.33 3.51 -6.63
CA LEU A 327 8.34 4.81 -5.96
C LEU A 327 9.75 5.41 -5.91
N TYR A 328 10.77 4.61 -5.54
CA TYR A 328 12.17 5.07 -5.56
C TYR A 328 12.64 5.42 -6.97
N ASP A 329 12.27 4.64 -7.98
CA ASP A 329 12.65 4.88 -9.38
C ASP A 329 11.97 6.15 -9.96
N ALA A 330 10.78 6.48 -9.48
CA ALA A 330 10.03 7.66 -9.90
C ALA A 330 10.57 8.98 -9.30
N VAL A 331 11.36 8.90 -8.22
CA VAL A 331 12.00 10.11 -7.67
C VAL A 331 13.01 10.64 -8.68
N PRO A 332 12.90 11.91 -9.13
CA PRO A 332 13.88 12.48 -10.04
C PRO A 332 15.30 12.31 -9.49
N ALA A 333 16.20 11.72 -10.27
CA ALA A 333 17.60 11.54 -9.89
C ALA A 333 18.32 12.88 -9.64
N ARG A 334 17.70 13.99 -10.06
CA ARG A 334 18.25 15.36 -9.98
C ARG A 334 17.13 16.33 -9.63
N ASP A 335 17.04 16.69 -8.40
CA ASP A 335 16.51 18.00 -8.07
C ASP A 335 17.66 19.00 -8.22
N GLU A 336 17.61 19.88 -9.23
CA GLU A 336 18.55 20.99 -9.41
C GLU A 336 18.22 22.17 -8.48
N SER A 337 17.39 21.94 -7.46
CA SER A 337 17.00 22.93 -6.47
C SER A 337 18.23 23.55 -5.81
N ASP A 338 18.03 24.74 -5.32
CA ASP A 338 19.02 25.59 -4.66
C ASP A 338 19.89 24.80 -3.66
N VAL A 339 21.18 24.73 -3.93
CA VAL A 339 22.20 24.14 -3.05
C VAL A 339 22.90 25.19 -2.17
N SER A 340 22.38 26.41 -2.13
CA SER A 340 22.91 27.51 -1.31
C SER A 340 22.64 27.34 0.19
N GLY A 341 21.79 26.37 0.57
CA GLY A 341 21.45 26.01 1.94
C GLY A 341 21.48 24.50 2.18
N PRO A 342 21.28 24.04 3.43
CA PRO A 342 21.05 22.63 3.72
C PRO A 342 19.83 22.12 2.96
N LEU A 343 19.92 20.90 2.38
CA LEU A 343 18.87 20.30 1.58
C LEU A 343 17.75 19.76 2.48
N GLU A 344 16.50 20.07 2.22
CA GLU A 344 15.40 19.30 2.80
C GLU A 344 15.37 17.91 2.15
N THR A 345 15.59 16.88 2.96
CA THR A 345 15.85 15.51 2.49
C THR A 345 14.82 14.49 2.96
N MET A 346 13.94 14.87 3.87
CA MET A 346 12.86 14.02 4.37
C MET A 346 11.76 14.89 4.97
N ARG A 347 10.50 14.54 4.72
CA ARG A 347 9.32 15.13 5.35
C ARG A 347 8.24 14.05 5.53
N ARG A 348 7.68 13.94 6.73
CA ARG A 348 6.58 13.01 7.03
C ARG A 348 5.89 13.34 8.36
N GLN A 349 4.76 12.70 8.63
CA GLN A 349 4.19 12.67 9.98
C GLN A 349 4.78 11.52 10.78
N VAL A 350 4.89 11.71 12.11
CA VAL A 350 5.31 10.65 13.06
C VAL A 350 4.17 9.64 13.18
N PRO A 351 4.36 8.38 12.77
CA PRO A 351 3.33 7.35 12.92
C PRO A 351 3.18 6.94 14.40
N SER A 352 2.01 6.46 14.81
CA SER A 352 1.75 6.04 16.18
C SER A 352 2.63 4.88 16.64
N GLU A 353 2.97 3.95 15.73
CA GLU A 353 3.85 2.80 15.99
C GLU A 353 5.33 3.18 16.14
N TRP A 354 5.66 4.44 15.90
CA TRP A 354 6.99 4.97 16.18
C TRP A 354 7.14 5.45 17.62
N THR A 355 6.05 5.51 18.37
CA THR A 355 6.07 5.95 19.78
C THR A 355 6.29 4.79 20.73
N ASP A 356 6.93 5.08 21.85
CA ASP A 356 7.11 4.15 22.94
C ASP A 356 5.97 4.27 23.99
N TYR A 357 6.14 3.58 25.12
CA TYR A 357 5.17 3.57 26.23
C TYR A 357 4.95 4.94 26.90
N THR A 358 5.81 5.92 26.61
CA THR A 358 5.65 7.30 27.09
C THR A 358 4.85 8.17 26.12
N GLY A 359 4.52 7.65 24.94
CA GLY A 359 3.80 8.37 23.87
C GLY A 359 4.69 9.25 23.00
N HIS A 360 6.00 9.22 23.17
CA HIS A 360 6.96 9.97 22.37
C HIS A 360 7.68 9.06 21.37
N MET A 361 8.18 9.65 20.27
CA MET A 361 8.92 8.93 19.25
C MET A 361 10.14 8.23 19.86
N ASN A 362 10.19 6.90 19.69
CA ASN A 362 11.28 6.06 20.19
C ASN A 362 12.64 6.49 19.59
N GLU A 363 13.70 6.40 20.40
CA GLU A 363 15.05 6.83 20.01
C GLU A 363 15.56 6.22 18.70
N ALA A 364 15.23 4.95 18.41
CA ALA A 364 15.64 4.27 17.19
C ALA A 364 15.05 4.93 15.92
N ARG A 365 13.87 5.56 16.02
CA ARG A 365 13.16 6.18 14.89
C ARG A 365 13.84 7.46 14.41
N TYR A 366 14.60 8.11 15.23
CA TYR A 366 15.46 9.24 14.80
C TYR A 366 16.53 8.76 13.81
N LEU A 367 17.11 7.57 14.03
CA LEU A 367 18.05 6.97 13.07
C LEU A 367 17.36 6.62 11.76
N ASP A 368 16.11 6.11 11.80
CA ASP A 368 15.31 5.84 10.58
C ASP A 368 15.10 7.12 9.76
N CYS A 369 14.79 8.26 10.43
CA CYS A 369 14.67 9.56 9.76
C CYS A 369 15.99 9.97 9.09
N PHE A 370 17.12 9.81 9.77
CA PHE A 370 18.43 10.14 9.21
C PHE A 370 18.86 9.18 8.11
N SER A 371 18.46 7.92 8.16
CA SER A 371 18.66 6.96 7.06
C SER A 371 17.91 7.40 5.80
N MET A 372 16.61 7.77 5.92
CA MET A 372 15.83 8.31 4.80
C MET A 372 16.47 9.58 4.22
N ALA A 373 16.95 10.48 5.09
CA ALA A 373 17.64 11.70 4.67
C ALA A 373 18.97 11.41 3.94
N THR A 374 19.72 10.40 4.42
CA THR A 374 20.93 9.91 3.76
C THR A 374 20.64 9.34 2.37
N ASP A 375 19.60 8.49 2.25
CA ASP A 375 19.19 7.93 0.97
C ASP A 375 18.77 9.01 -0.04
N ALA A 376 18.13 10.08 0.41
CA ALA A 376 17.79 11.21 -0.45
C ALA A 376 19.06 11.91 -0.97
N VAL A 377 20.08 12.11 -0.14
CA VAL A 377 21.38 12.67 -0.58
C VAL A 377 22.07 11.71 -1.55
N MET A 378 22.08 10.40 -1.27
CA MET A 378 22.66 9.39 -2.16
C MET A 378 22.01 9.43 -3.55
N ARG A 379 20.67 9.45 -3.63
CA ARG A 379 19.96 9.58 -4.91
C ARG A 379 20.31 10.88 -5.64
N ARG A 380 20.38 11.99 -4.92
CA ARG A 380 20.75 13.28 -5.50
C ARG A 380 22.13 13.27 -6.17
N VAL A 381 23.10 12.57 -5.60
CA VAL A 381 24.43 12.43 -6.21
C VAL A 381 24.49 11.32 -7.27
N GLY A 382 23.39 10.60 -7.51
CA GLY A 382 23.26 9.61 -8.58
C GLY A 382 23.47 8.17 -8.13
N VAL A 383 23.36 7.88 -6.84
CA VAL A 383 23.24 6.49 -6.33
C VAL A 383 21.75 6.12 -6.41
N ASP A 384 21.29 5.87 -7.62
CA ASP A 384 19.93 5.45 -7.96
C ASP A 384 19.85 3.91 -8.13
N SER A 385 18.69 3.42 -8.51
CA SER A 385 18.49 1.97 -8.73
C SER A 385 19.43 1.39 -9.78
N VAL A 386 19.70 2.13 -10.86
CA VAL A 386 20.63 1.69 -11.93
C VAL A 386 22.04 1.56 -11.39
N TYR A 387 22.48 2.50 -10.56
CA TYR A 387 23.77 2.46 -9.91
C TYR A 387 23.90 1.32 -8.89
N LEU A 388 22.84 1.08 -8.11
CA LEU A 388 22.76 -0.03 -7.17
C LEU A 388 22.78 -1.39 -7.89
N ASP A 389 22.02 -1.54 -8.97
CA ASP A 389 21.99 -2.75 -9.80
C ASP A 389 23.36 -3.03 -10.47
N ALA A 390 24.13 -1.99 -10.75
CA ALA A 390 25.51 -2.11 -11.22
C ALA A 390 26.51 -2.47 -10.09
N GLY A 391 26.08 -2.55 -8.85
CA GLY A 391 26.84 -3.01 -7.69
C GLY A 391 27.52 -1.89 -6.88
N GLY A 392 27.30 -0.60 -7.17
CA GLY A 392 27.84 0.50 -6.40
C GLY A 392 26.89 0.97 -5.29
N SER A 393 27.40 1.25 -4.08
CA SER A 393 26.61 1.82 -2.98
C SER A 393 27.49 2.52 -1.95
N TYR A 394 26.88 3.29 -1.04
CA TYR A 394 27.54 3.80 0.16
C TYR A 394 26.97 3.11 1.41
N PHE A 395 27.87 2.67 2.29
CA PHE A 395 27.51 2.09 3.58
C PHE A 395 27.90 3.02 4.71
N THR A 396 26.96 3.26 5.61
CA THR A 396 27.21 3.99 6.85
C THR A 396 28.12 3.15 7.75
N VAL A 397 29.27 3.71 8.12
CA VAL A 397 30.29 3.05 8.97
C VAL A 397 30.40 3.66 10.36
N GLU A 398 29.90 4.89 10.55
CA GLU A 398 29.87 5.55 11.85
C GLU A 398 28.67 6.51 11.89
N THR A 399 27.98 6.55 13.02
CA THR A 399 26.85 7.45 13.27
C THR A 399 26.96 8.05 14.66
N HIS A 400 26.76 9.35 14.76
CA HIS A 400 26.62 10.07 16.04
C HIS A 400 25.27 10.80 16.04
N ILE A 401 24.39 10.44 16.96
CA ILE A 401 23.07 11.07 17.14
C ILE A 401 23.01 11.83 18.44
N ARG A 402 22.39 13.01 18.42
CA ARG A 402 22.04 13.78 19.61
C ARG A 402 20.54 13.99 19.63
N HIS A 403 19.88 13.47 20.65
CA HIS A 403 18.48 13.74 20.93
C HIS A 403 18.41 15.04 21.74
N LEU A 404 17.67 16.01 21.26
CA LEU A 404 17.60 17.36 21.82
C LEU A 404 16.22 17.69 22.35
N ASP A 405 15.18 17.10 21.74
CA ASP A 405 13.80 17.28 22.14
C ASP A 405 12.95 16.08 21.72
N GLU A 406 11.75 15.97 22.27
CA GLU A 406 10.82 14.89 22.05
C GLU A 406 9.70 15.28 21.07
N VAL A 407 9.03 14.29 20.48
CA VAL A 407 7.93 14.51 19.54
C VAL A 407 6.90 13.38 19.66
N VAL A 408 5.61 13.72 19.52
CA VAL A 408 4.48 12.80 19.63
C VAL A 408 3.97 12.36 18.24
N ALA A 409 3.19 11.28 18.22
CA ALA A 409 2.52 10.82 17.00
C ALA A 409 1.65 11.92 16.35
N GLY A 410 1.57 11.90 15.02
CA GLY A 410 0.80 12.87 14.23
C GLY A 410 1.52 14.20 13.97
N THR A 411 2.64 14.48 14.66
CA THR A 411 3.44 15.69 14.39
C THR A 411 4.14 15.55 13.03
N GLU A 412 4.07 16.59 12.20
CA GLU A 412 4.86 16.65 10.98
C GLU A 412 6.32 16.94 11.33
N ILE A 413 7.24 16.11 10.80
CA ILE A 413 8.69 16.26 10.96
C ILE A 413 9.37 16.34 9.60
N PHE A 414 10.49 17.07 9.53
CA PHE A 414 11.33 17.12 8.35
C PHE A 414 12.81 17.13 8.71
N ALA A 415 13.65 16.61 7.81
CA ALA A 415 15.09 16.62 7.98
C ALA A 415 15.76 17.50 6.92
N THR A 416 16.80 18.23 7.34
CA THR A 416 17.71 18.90 6.42
C THR A 416 19.08 18.27 6.50
N SER A 417 19.80 18.23 5.38
CA SER A 417 21.11 17.59 5.24
C SER A 417 22.17 18.54 4.68
N GLN A 418 23.35 18.53 5.28
CA GLN A 418 24.53 19.20 4.79
C GLN A 418 25.64 18.19 4.52
N VAL A 419 26.26 18.23 3.34
CA VAL A 419 27.44 17.42 3.01
C VAL A 419 28.67 18.12 3.57
N LEU A 420 29.36 17.49 4.51
CA LEU A 420 30.57 18.00 5.15
C LEU A 420 31.84 17.53 4.44
N LEU A 421 31.81 16.36 3.80
CA LEU A 421 32.90 15.77 3.04
C LEU A 421 32.36 14.94 1.90
N GLY A 422 32.94 15.07 0.71
CA GLY A 422 32.67 14.27 -0.46
C GLY A 422 33.93 14.07 -1.29
N GLU A 423 34.82 13.15 -0.85
CA GLU A 423 36.07 12.89 -1.55
C GLU A 423 36.49 11.42 -1.49
N GLY A 424 37.09 10.93 -2.56
CA GLY A 424 37.55 9.57 -2.66
C GLY A 424 36.41 8.57 -2.42
N LYS A 425 36.56 7.71 -1.43
CA LYS A 425 35.53 6.72 -1.03
C LYS A 425 34.56 7.26 0.04
N LYS A 426 34.75 8.49 0.54
CA LYS A 426 34.10 8.97 1.76
C LYS A 426 33.01 9.99 1.43
N MET A 427 31.92 9.88 2.16
CA MET A 427 30.85 10.88 2.25
C MET A 427 30.53 11.11 3.74
N GLN A 428 30.58 12.36 4.18
CA GLN A 428 30.19 12.75 5.55
C GLN A 428 29.00 13.69 5.46
N LEU A 429 27.94 13.31 6.15
CA LEU A 429 26.67 14.02 6.19
C LEU A 429 26.38 14.51 7.60
N PHE A 430 25.76 15.68 7.69
CA PHE A 430 25.19 16.17 8.92
C PHE A 430 23.71 16.50 8.70
N HIS A 431 22.85 15.91 9.53
CA HIS A 431 21.41 16.03 9.46
C HIS A 431 20.88 16.80 10.66
N HIS A 432 19.87 17.64 10.42
CA HIS A 432 19.01 18.19 11.46
C HIS A 432 17.60 17.65 11.25
N LEU A 433 16.96 17.17 12.32
CA LEU A 433 15.56 16.77 12.33
C LEU A 433 14.75 17.80 13.09
N TYR A 434 13.66 18.28 12.47
CA TYR A 434 12.79 19.32 13.04
C TYR A 434 11.35 18.81 13.13
N ALA A 435 10.60 19.31 14.14
CA ALA A 435 9.14 19.36 14.09
C ALA A 435 8.72 20.62 13.31
N ALA A 436 7.72 20.49 12.43
CA ALA A 436 7.13 21.59 11.69
C ALA A 436 6.06 22.29 12.55
N ASP A 437 6.47 22.89 13.65
CA ASP A 437 5.59 23.61 14.57
C ASP A 437 5.09 24.91 13.91
N ALA A 438 3.88 25.38 14.27
CA ALA A 438 3.18 26.48 13.59
C ALA A 438 3.93 27.83 13.61
N ASP A 439 4.69 28.13 14.66
CA ASP A 439 5.41 29.41 14.79
C ASP A 439 6.81 29.37 14.19
N ALA A 440 7.55 28.28 14.40
CA ALA A 440 8.90 28.06 13.86
C ALA A 440 9.29 26.59 14.00
N PRO A 441 10.12 26.06 13.09
CA PRO A 441 10.65 24.71 13.21
C PRO A 441 11.41 24.51 14.51
N ARG A 442 11.09 23.43 15.25
CA ARG A 442 11.72 23.06 16.51
C ARG A 442 12.70 21.92 16.29
N LEU A 443 13.97 22.12 16.64
CA LEU A 443 15.03 21.13 16.45
C LEU A 443 14.89 19.97 17.44
N LEU A 444 14.65 18.76 16.92
CA LEU A 444 14.45 17.53 17.67
C LEU A 444 15.73 16.74 17.87
N ALA A 445 16.56 16.66 16.83
CA ALA A 445 17.79 15.87 16.88
C ALA A 445 18.79 16.31 15.81
N THR A 446 20.06 15.92 16.02
CA THR A 446 21.09 15.98 14.98
C THR A 446 21.72 14.63 14.78
N GLY A 447 22.04 14.30 13.51
CA GLY A 447 22.74 13.07 13.12
C GLY A 447 23.97 13.39 12.28
N GLU A 448 25.13 12.84 12.62
CA GLU A 448 26.32 12.90 11.81
C GLU A 448 26.68 11.50 11.35
N HIS A 449 26.80 11.31 10.02
CA HIS A 449 27.05 10.02 9.40
C HIS A 449 28.34 10.07 8.59
N MET A 450 29.21 9.07 8.80
CA MET A 450 30.30 8.77 7.88
C MET A 450 29.95 7.56 7.05
N LEU A 451 29.99 7.72 5.71
CA LEU A 451 29.72 6.65 4.76
C LEU A 451 30.97 6.35 3.94
N ILE A 452 31.10 5.09 3.55
CA ILE A 452 32.16 4.61 2.66
C ILE A 452 31.52 3.96 1.43
N HIS A 453 31.99 4.34 0.26
CA HIS A 453 31.59 3.71 -0.99
C HIS A 453 32.11 2.27 -1.06
N VAL A 454 31.24 1.35 -1.47
CA VAL A 454 31.51 -0.10 -1.58
C VAL A 454 31.08 -0.63 -2.93
N ASP A 455 31.78 -1.62 -3.40
CA ASP A 455 31.34 -2.52 -4.47
C ASP A 455 30.62 -3.71 -3.80
N MET A 456 29.32 -3.82 -4.04
CA MET A 456 28.44 -4.83 -3.46
C MET A 456 28.77 -6.26 -3.93
N ASN A 457 29.38 -6.42 -5.11
CA ASN A 457 29.75 -7.72 -5.65
C ASN A 457 30.99 -8.28 -4.94
N SER A 458 32.04 -7.44 -4.79
CA SER A 458 33.27 -7.82 -4.08
C SER A 458 33.16 -7.62 -2.56
N ARG A 459 32.12 -6.89 -2.07
CA ARG A 459 31.91 -6.47 -0.69
C ARG A 459 33.10 -5.71 -0.10
N ALA A 460 33.79 -4.93 -0.92
CA ALA A 460 34.98 -4.18 -0.55
C ALA A 460 34.79 -2.67 -0.81
N ALA A 461 35.50 -1.85 -0.03
CA ALA A 461 35.52 -0.41 -0.25
C ALA A 461 36.16 -0.08 -1.61
N SER A 462 35.44 0.64 -2.45
CA SER A 462 35.83 1.04 -3.81
C SER A 462 35.68 2.54 -4.02
N LEU A 463 36.21 3.07 -5.10
CA LEU A 463 35.89 4.43 -5.53
C LEU A 463 34.50 4.44 -6.18
N PRO A 464 33.69 5.50 -5.98
CA PRO A 464 32.46 5.68 -6.72
C PRO A 464 32.75 5.91 -8.20
N GLY A 465 31.78 5.62 -9.06
CA GLY A 465 31.86 5.96 -10.49
C GLY A 465 32.03 7.48 -10.68
N ASP A 466 32.73 7.88 -11.75
CA ASP A 466 33.11 9.27 -12.01
C ASP A 466 31.97 10.28 -11.91
N ALA A 467 30.79 9.91 -12.40
CA ALA A 467 29.61 10.79 -12.36
C ALA A 467 29.09 11.02 -10.93
N VAL A 468 29.07 9.98 -10.09
CA VAL A 468 28.69 10.07 -8.67
C VAL A 468 29.74 10.85 -7.90
N ALA A 469 31.01 10.55 -8.12
CA ALA A 469 32.14 11.26 -7.49
C ALA A 469 32.09 12.76 -7.80
N ALA A 470 31.89 13.14 -9.07
CA ALA A 470 31.85 14.54 -9.50
C ALA A 470 30.67 15.31 -8.86
N ARG A 471 29.46 14.67 -8.80
CA ARG A 471 28.27 15.31 -8.17
C ARG A 471 28.44 15.45 -6.66
N LEU A 472 28.97 14.42 -6.00
CA LEU A 472 29.23 14.48 -4.56
C LEU A 472 30.25 15.58 -4.23
N ALA A 473 31.33 15.67 -5.00
CA ALA A 473 32.35 16.72 -4.83
C ALA A 473 31.77 18.12 -5.06
N ALA A 474 30.94 18.31 -6.10
CA ALA A 474 30.27 19.57 -6.38
C ALA A 474 29.33 19.99 -5.24
N LEU A 475 28.54 19.07 -4.72
CA LEU A 475 27.63 19.31 -3.59
C LEU A 475 28.40 19.61 -2.30
N ALA A 476 29.49 18.90 -2.03
CA ALA A 476 30.36 19.17 -0.88
C ALA A 476 31.02 20.57 -0.99
N ALA A 477 31.45 20.96 -2.20
CA ALA A 477 32.03 22.29 -2.45
C ALA A 477 30.99 23.41 -2.24
N ALA A 478 29.75 23.23 -2.70
CA ALA A 478 28.67 24.20 -2.45
C ALA A 478 28.37 24.32 -0.94
N HIS A 479 28.29 23.21 -0.23
CA HIS A 479 28.02 23.19 1.22
C HIS A 479 29.22 23.65 2.08
N ALA A 480 30.43 23.66 1.54
CA ALA A 480 31.61 24.20 2.26
C ALA A 480 31.51 25.72 2.55
N ALA A 481 30.67 26.43 1.77
CA ALA A 481 30.37 27.84 2.02
C ALA A 481 29.37 28.08 3.16
N LEU A 482 28.66 27.04 3.59
CA LEU A 482 27.69 27.11 4.69
C LEU A 482 28.39 27.10 6.06
N PRO A 483 27.78 27.70 7.08
CA PRO A 483 28.28 27.56 8.45
C PRO A 483 28.39 26.06 8.83
N ARG A 484 29.49 25.70 9.47
CA ARG A 484 29.64 24.34 9.99
C ARG A 484 28.58 24.09 11.06
N PRO A 485 27.81 22.99 10.98
CA PRO A 485 26.74 22.71 11.93
C PRO A 485 27.25 22.60 13.36
N GLU A 486 26.49 23.11 14.32
CA GLU A 486 26.82 22.97 15.73
C GLU A 486 26.80 21.48 16.14
N GLY A 487 27.92 21.02 16.68
CA GLY A 487 28.07 19.62 17.11
C GLY A 487 28.74 18.72 16.09
N ALA A 488 29.07 19.20 14.89
CA ALA A 488 29.81 18.42 13.89
C ALA A 488 31.20 18.04 14.42
N GLY A 489 31.56 16.74 14.29
CA GLY A 489 32.81 16.15 14.78
C GLY A 489 32.85 15.90 16.29
N ARG A 490 31.70 15.94 16.99
CA ARG A 490 31.62 15.56 18.40
C ARG A 490 31.65 14.03 18.57
N ALA A 491 32.23 13.59 19.67
CA ALA A 491 32.16 12.21 20.13
C ALA A 491 31.36 12.13 21.43
N VAL A 492 30.81 10.96 21.74
CA VAL A 492 30.19 10.68 23.03
C VAL A 492 31.26 10.81 24.13
N ARG A 493 31.13 11.77 25.02
CA ARG A 493 32.03 12.00 26.13
C ARG A 493 31.26 12.01 27.44
N GLY A 494 31.76 11.29 28.46
CA GLY A 494 31.30 11.45 29.82
C GLY A 494 31.54 12.91 30.25
N GLY A 495 30.48 13.58 30.73
CA GLY A 495 30.64 14.91 31.30
C GLY A 495 31.67 14.89 32.46
N LYS A 496 32.51 15.90 32.50
CA LYS A 496 33.30 16.20 33.73
C LYS A 496 32.36 16.81 34.75
#